data_dc091d2d83eee13229c5f3330f0a5aed
#
_entry.id   dc091d2d83eee13229c5f3330f0a5aed
#
_cell.length_a   1.000
_cell.length_b   1.000
_cell.length_c   1.000
_cell.angle_alpha   90.00
_cell.angle_beta   90.00
_cell.angle_gamma   90.00
#
_symmetry.space_group_name_H-M   'P 1'
#
loop_
_entity.id
_entity.type
_entity.pdbx_description
1 polymer ?
#
loop_
_entity_poly.entity_id
_entity_poly.type
_entity_poly.pdbx_seq_one_letter_code
_entity_poly.pdbx_strand_id
1 'polypeptide(L)'
;MKALAKYGTPSEFGSYKLIDVAEPICGDDDIIIQIKAAAICGADMKHYRVENGSDKFGSVRGHEFSGEIVKIGKKVTEWKVGQRVVSDNTAHVCGVCPSCESGDFLTCSEKVNLGLGYGTSGGFTKYCKIPGEILSIHKHAIWEIPENISYEEAAVLDPICNAYKAIAQRSKFLPGQNIVVFGTGPLGLFSVQIAKIMGAKVIALDINDEKLNQIYEAAQPIAAEVIE
;
A
#
# COMPACT_ATOMS: atom_id res chain seq x y z
N MET A 1 13.04 14.06 13.10
CA MET A 1 12.09 14.37 12.00
C MET A 1 10.65 14.23 12.50
N LYS A 2 9.68 14.91 11.84
CA LYS A 2 8.28 14.75 12.20
C LYS A 2 7.70 13.46 11.63
N ALA A 3 6.83 12.80 12.40
CA ALA A 3 6.11 11.62 11.99
C ALA A 3 4.69 11.63 12.59
N LEU A 4 3.71 11.12 11.83
CA LEU A 4 2.38 10.87 12.34
C LEU A 4 2.34 9.45 12.92
N ALA A 5 2.14 9.35 14.21
CA ALA A 5 2.17 8.09 14.93
C ALA A 5 0.94 7.89 15.80
N LYS A 6 0.59 6.62 16.02
CA LYS A 6 -0.41 6.26 17.04
C LYS A 6 0.17 6.58 18.40
N TYR A 7 -0.41 7.53 19.09
CA TYR A 7 0.07 8.04 20.37
C TYR A 7 -1.10 8.34 21.30
N GLY A 8 -1.24 7.59 22.34
CA GLY A 8 -2.30 7.75 23.32
C GLY A 8 -2.49 6.49 24.16
N THR A 9 -3.22 6.60 25.24
CA THR A 9 -3.59 5.43 26.02
C THR A 9 -4.63 4.61 25.26
N PRO A 10 -4.80 3.30 25.54
CA PRO A 10 -5.86 2.50 24.96
C PRO A 10 -7.29 3.07 25.14
N SER A 11 -7.46 3.99 26.08
CA SER A 11 -8.71 4.69 26.37
C SER A 11 -8.90 6.00 25.59
N GLU A 12 -7.88 6.50 24.88
CA GLU A 12 -7.98 7.73 24.09
C GLU A 12 -8.31 7.41 22.62
N PHE A 13 -9.58 7.55 22.27
CA PHE A 13 -10.06 7.47 20.91
C PHE A 13 -9.37 8.52 20.01
N GLY A 14 -8.93 8.10 18.84
CA GLY A 14 -8.46 9.03 17.83
C GLY A 14 -7.07 9.62 18.03
N SER A 15 -6.22 9.04 18.84
CA SER A 15 -4.93 9.62 19.20
C SER A 15 -3.81 9.39 18.20
N TYR A 16 -3.95 9.91 16.97
CA TYR A 16 -2.78 10.16 16.12
C TYR A 16 -2.20 11.53 16.47
N LYS A 17 -0.90 11.56 16.73
CA LYS A 17 -0.18 12.80 17.02
C LYS A 17 1.02 12.95 16.10
N LEU A 18 1.30 14.20 15.74
CA LEU A 18 2.55 14.56 15.10
C LEU A 18 3.64 14.61 16.17
N ILE A 19 4.57 13.69 16.12
CA ILE A 19 5.65 13.55 17.09
C ILE A 19 7.02 13.74 16.44
N ASP A 20 8.02 14.02 17.26
CA ASP A 20 9.41 13.99 16.81
C ASP A 20 9.98 12.58 17.01
N VAL A 21 10.52 12.03 15.95
CA VAL A 21 11.24 10.75 15.96
C VAL A 21 12.65 10.92 15.43
N ALA A 22 13.56 10.06 15.84
CA ALA A 22 14.91 10.02 15.28
C ALA A 22 14.85 9.67 13.77
N GLU A 23 15.78 10.18 13.01
CA GLU A 23 15.95 9.72 11.62
C GLU A 23 16.46 8.28 11.62
N PRO A 24 16.00 7.45 10.65
CA PRO A 24 16.41 6.07 10.61
C PRO A 24 17.90 5.92 10.29
N ILE A 25 18.58 5.03 11.00
CA ILE A 25 19.97 4.68 10.73
C ILE A 25 19.99 3.58 9.66
N CYS A 26 20.75 3.79 8.60
CA CYS A 26 20.96 2.82 7.54
C CYS A 26 22.03 1.82 7.96
N GLY A 27 21.63 0.57 8.20
CA GLY A 27 22.57 -0.54 8.38
C GLY A 27 23.18 -1.00 7.05
N ASP A 28 24.04 -2.02 7.13
CA ASP A 28 24.79 -2.52 5.97
C ASP A 28 23.90 -3.09 4.86
N ASP A 29 22.74 -3.63 5.22
CA ASP A 29 21.80 -4.31 4.32
C ASP A 29 20.50 -3.50 4.10
N ASP A 30 20.39 -2.31 4.72
CA ASP A 30 19.16 -1.50 4.72
C ASP A 30 19.10 -0.51 3.55
N ILE A 31 17.88 -0.05 3.26
CA ILE A 31 17.61 1.06 2.34
C ILE A 31 16.85 2.15 3.11
N ILE A 32 17.17 3.41 2.87
CA ILE A 32 16.40 4.56 3.35
C ILE A 32 15.72 5.25 2.17
N ILE A 33 14.41 5.38 2.25
CA ILE A 33 13.57 6.08 1.28
C ILE A 33 13.16 7.42 1.86
N GLN A 34 13.35 8.48 1.10
CA GLN A 34 12.69 9.77 1.34
C GLN A 34 11.28 9.69 0.77
N ILE A 35 10.27 9.78 1.62
CA ILE A 35 8.88 9.72 1.22
C ILE A 35 8.52 10.98 0.41
N LYS A 36 7.91 10.79 -0.74
CA LYS A 36 7.41 11.85 -1.62
C LYS A 36 5.89 11.92 -1.64
N ALA A 37 5.22 10.77 -1.56
CA ALA A 37 3.78 10.68 -1.44
C ALA A 37 3.38 9.51 -0.52
N ALA A 38 2.28 9.69 0.23
CA ALA A 38 1.67 8.65 1.04
C ALA A 38 0.15 8.81 1.03
N ALA A 39 -0.57 7.69 0.90
CA ALA A 39 -2.02 7.66 0.93
C ALA A 39 -2.53 7.17 2.29
N ILE A 40 -3.77 7.52 2.60
CA ILE A 40 -4.46 7.11 3.83
C ILE A 40 -5.40 5.96 3.49
N CYS A 41 -5.09 4.78 3.99
CA CYS A 41 -5.92 3.59 3.84
C CYS A 41 -7.11 3.60 4.82
N GLY A 42 -8.18 2.89 4.45
CA GLY A 42 -9.27 2.59 5.38
C GLY A 42 -8.81 1.85 6.66
N ALA A 43 -7.71 1.09 6.58
CA ALA A 43 -7.09 0.45 7.73
C ALA A 43 -6.51 1.48 8.72
N ASP A 44 -5.91 2.57 8.24
CA ASP A 44 -5.43 3.66 9.11
C ASP A 44 -6.59 4.30 9.86
N MET A 45 -7.71 4.53 9.17
CA MET A 45 -8.93 5.07 9.78
C MET A 45 -9.55 4.10 10.79
N LYS A 46 -9.48 2.79 10.53
CA LYS A 46 -9.92 1.77 11.50
C LYS A 46 -9.08 1.85 12.77
N HIS A 47 -7.75 1.90 12.63
CA HIS A 47 -6.84 2.05 13.76
C HIS A 47 -7.00 3.37 14.51
N TYR A 48 -7.37 4.44 13.81
CA TYR A 48 -7.73 5.72 14.44
C TYR A 48 -8.97 5.61 15.34
N ARG A 49 -9.95 4.78 14.95
CA ARG A 49 -11.24 4.66 15.64
C ARG A 49 -11.29 3.59 16.74
N VAL A 50 -10.30 2.72 16.83
CA VAL A 50 -10.29 1.61 17.81
C VAL A 50 -9.67 2.05 19.14
N GLU A 51 -10.46 1.95 20.21
CA GLU A 51 -10.05 2.31 21.57
C GLU A 51 -9.02 1.32 22.18
N ASN A 52 -9.09 0.04 21.80
CA ASN A 52 -8.30 -1.04 22.38
C ASN A 52 -7.41 -1.75 21.32
N GLY A 53 -6.56 -1.01 20.63
CA GLY A 53 -5.63 -1.60 19.66
C GLY A 53 -4.38 -2.17 20.33
N SER A 54 -3.93 -3.35 19.86
CA SER A 54 -2.62 -3.94 20.21
C SER A 54 -1.43 -3.13 19.65
N ASP A 55 -1.70 -1.96 19.13
CA ASP A 55 -0.71 -1.09 18.49
C ASP A 55 0.25 -0.52 19.53
N LYS A 56 1.54 -0.74 19.28
CA LYS A 56 2.57 -0.13 20.12
C LYS A 56 2.51 1.39 20.01
N PHE A 57 2.56 2.07 21.16
CA PHE A 57 2.68 3.52 21.22
C PHE A 57 3.89 4.00 20.41
N GLY A 58 3.73 5.12 19.72
CA GLY A 58 4.79 5.73 18.92
C GLY A 58 5.09 5.03 17.60
N SER A 59 4.28 4.05 17.19
CA SER A 59 4.46 3.42 15.87
C SER A 59 4.07 4.38 14.75
N VAL A 60 5.00 4.63 13.84
CA VAL A 60 4.76 5.43 12.63
C VAL A 60 3.91 4.62 11.66
N ARG A 61 2.83 5.22 11.17
CA ARG A 61 1.85 4.60 10.28
C ARG A 61 2.06 4.98 8.82
N GLY A 62 1.16 4.50 7.96
CA GLY A 62 1.18 4.72 6.52
C GLY A 62 1.89 3.59 5.80
N HIS A 63 1.11 2.73 5.15
CA HIS A 63 1.63 1.56 4.42
C HIS A 63 1.48 1.71 2.90
N GLU A 64 0.79 2.74 2.45
CA GLU A 64 0.63 3.11 1.05
C GLU A 64 1.55 4.31 0.78
N PHE A 65 2.76 4.09 0.29
CA PHE A 65 3.70 5.19 0.07
C PHE A 65 4.69 4.92 -1.08
N SER A 66 5.20 6.02 -1.60
CA SER A 66 6.23 6.06 -2.62
C SER A 66 7.31 7.09 -2.26
N GLY A 67 8.46 6.96 -2.85
CA GLY A 67 9.55 7.89 -2.60
C GLY A 67 10.81 7.62 -3.41
N GLU A 68 11.89 8.21 -2.97
CA GLU A 68 13.20 8.12 -3.61
C GLU A 68 14.21 7.51 -2.65
N ILE A 69 15.02 6.59 -3.12
CA ILE A 69 16.11 6.01 -2.34
C ILE A 69 17.17 7.09 -2.12
N VAL A 70 17.40 7.47 -0.86
CA VAL A 70 18.39 8.49 -0.49
C VAL A 70 19.64 7.90 0.17
N LYS A 71 19.55 6.65 0.66
CA LYS A 71 20.71 5.96 1.24
C LYS A 71 20.53 4.46 1.10
N ILE A 72 21.66 3.78 0.83
CA ILE A 72 21.73 2.31 0.79
C ILE A 72 22.90 1.83 1.66
N GLY A 73 22.72 0.66 2.26
CA GLY A 73 23.78 -0.03 2.98
C GLY A 73 24.86 -0.56 2.04
N LYS A 74 26.07 -0.78 2.56
CA LYS A 74 27.24 -1.17 1.75
C LYS A 74 27.13 -2.55 1.08
N LYS A 75 26.20 -3.40 1.56
CA LYS A 75 25.94 -4.72 0.98
C LYS A 75 24.76 -4.73 0.00
N VAL A 76 24.05 -3.62 -0.12
CA VAL A 76 22.95 -3.47 -1.09
C VAL A 76 23.52 -3.24 -2.47
N THR A 77 23.36 -4.17 -3.38
CA THR A 77 23.90 -4.11 -4.76
C THR A 77 22.85 -3.95 -5.83
N GLU A 78 21.60 -4.27 -5.52
CA GLU A 78 20.47 -4.30 -6.49
C GLU A 78 19.81 -2.92 -6.66
N TRP A 79 20.05 -1.99 -5.73
CA TRP A 79 19.42 -0.68 -5.67
C TRP A 79 20.44 0.45 -5.70
N LYS A 80 20.04 1.63 -6.17
CA LYS A 80 20.88 2.82 -6.25
C LYS A 80 20.18 4.03 -5.62
N VAL A 81 20.97 4.92 -5.04
CA VAL A 81 20.50 6.25 -4.61
C VAL A 81 19.95 7.01 -5.82
N GLY A 82 18.82 7.67 -5.63
CA GLY A 82 18.10 8.40 -6.67
C GLY A 82 17.00 7.58 -7.37
N GLN A 83 16.94 6.25 -7.19
CA GLN A 83 15.85 5.46 -7.76
C GLN A 83 14.51 5.79 -7.09
N ARG A 84 13.48 5.91 -7.93
CA ARG A 84 12.10 6.13 -7.53
C ARG A 84 11.45 4.80 -7.21
N VAL A 85 10.88 4.65 -6.03
CA VAL A 85 10.34 3.37 -5.57
C VAL A 85 8.99 3.51 -4.88
N VAL A 86 8.18 2.46 -4.99
CA VAL A 86 6.94 2.25 -4.23
C VAL A 86 7.10 1.03 -3.35
N SER A 87 6.52 1.06 -2.17
CA SER A 87 6.58 -0.04 -1.21
C SER A 87 5.47 -1.05 -1.46
N ASP A 88 5.84 -2.33 -1.43
CA ASP A 88 4.93 -3.41 -1.04
C ASP A 88 4.89 -3.45 0.50
N ASN A 89 3.71 -3.41 1.09
CA ASN A 89 3.57 -3.39 2.55
C ASN A 89 3.77 -4.77 3.22
N THR A 90 4.34 -5.73 2.50
CA THR A 90 4.58 -7.08 3.03
C THR A 90 5.48 -7.01 4.27
N ALA A 91 5.00 -7.64 5.33
CA ALA A 91 5.71 -7.76 6.58
C ALA A 91 6.86 -8.77 6.50
N HIS A 92 7.55 -8.95 7.61
CA HIS A 92 8.45 -10.08 7.81
C HIS A 92 7.74 -11.40 7.47
N VAL A 93 8.39 -12.24 6.70
CA VAL A 93 7.98 -13.59 6.34
C VAL A 93 9.16 -14.54 6.52
N CYS A 94 8.92 -15.84 6.78
CA CYS A 94 10.01 -16.77 7.08
C CYS A 94 10.85 -17.17 5.84
N GLY A 95 10.30 -17.05 4.64
CA GLY A 95 10.98 -17.42 3.39
C GLY A 95 11.04 -18.93 3.08
N VAL A 96 10.68 -19.81 4.03
CA VAL A 96 10.92 -21.27 3.94
C VAL A 96 9.67 -22.14 4.13
N CYS A 97 8.52 -21.56 4.50
CA CYS A 97 7.30 -22.35 4.61
C CYS A 97 6.65 -22.55 3.22
N PRO A 98 5.75 -23.54 3.05
CA PRO A 98 5.11 -23.80 1.76
C PRO A 98 4.44 -22.58 1.12
N SER A 99 3.88 -21.70 1.94
CA SER A 99 3.28 -20.45 1.47
C SER A 99 4.34 -19.49 0.88
N CYS A 100 5.49 -19.37 1.54
CA CYS A 100 6.58 -18.52 1.05
C CYS A 100 7.21 -19.12 -0.22
N GLU A 101 7.42 -20.44 -0.27
CA GLU A 101 7.95 -21.13 -1.44
C GLU A 101 7.02 -21.01 -2.66
N SER A 102 5.71 -20.94 -2.45
CA SER A 102 4.71 -20.69 -3.50
C SER A 102 4.51 -19.22 -3.85
N GLY A 103 5.17 -18.29 -3.13
CA GLY A 103 5.00 -16.84 -3.30
C GLY A 103 3.74 -16.25 -2.67
N ASP A 104 2.95 -17.04 -1.92
CA ASP A 104 1.80 -16.54 -1.16
C ASP A 104 2.21 -16.06 0.24
N PHE A 105 3.03 -15.02 0.29
CA PHE A 105 3.58 -14.45 1.52
C PHE A 105 2.51 -14.02 2.53
N LEU A 106 1.29 -13.73 2.08
CA LEU A 106 0.20 -13.31 2.96
C LEU A 106 -0.26 -14.40 3.92
N THR A 107 -0.04 -15.67 3.58
CA THR A 107 -0.42 -16.83 4.38
C THR A 107 0.75 -17.48 5.12
N CYS A 108 1.91 -16.81 5.18
CA CYS A 108 3.05 -17.27 5.93
C CYS A 108 2.71 -17.42 7.43
N SER A 109 3.04 -18.60 8.01
CA SER A 109 2.78 -18.89 9.42
C SER A 109 3.58 -18.01 10.39
N GLU A 110 4.75 -17.57 9.96
CA GLU A 110 5.66 -16.70 10.73
C GLU A 110 5.40 -15.20 10.46
N LYS A 111 4.39 -14.89 9.65
CA LYS A 111 4.07 -13.51 9.32
C LYS A 111 3.73 -12.73 10.58
N VAL A 112 4.63 -11.84 10.96
CA VAL A 112 4.38 -10.88 12.03
C VAL A 112 3.59 -9.72 11.42
N ASN A 113 2.51 -9.28 12.06
CA ASN A 113 1.73 -8.11 11.65
C ASN A 113 2.52 -6.79 11.88
N LEU A 114 3.78 -6.77 11.49
CA LEU A 114 4.73 -5.68 11.66
C LEU A 114 5.27 -5.25 10.29
N GLY A 115 4.39 -5.19 9.28
CA GLY A 115 4.72 -4.66 7.97
C GLY A 115 5.13 -3.20 8.02
N LEU A 116 5.68 -2.75 6.94
CA LEU A 116 5.96 -1.33 6.71
C LEU A 116 4.66 -0.53 6.92
N GLY A 117 4.70 0.45 7.81
CA GLY A 117 3.51 1.22 8.21
C GLY A 117 2.63 0.60 9.29
N TYR A 118 3.00 -0.57 9.82
CA TYR A 118 2.24 -1.26 10.87
C TYR A 118 3.00 -1.46 12.19
N GLY A 119 4.11 -0.81 12.42
CA GLY A 119 4.75 -0.89 13.72
C GLY A 119 6.24 -0.64 13.81
N THR A 120 6.98 -0.63 12.72
CA THR A 120 8.43 -0.38 12.74
C THR A 120 8.82 0.87 11.98
N SER A 121 8.27 1.06 10.80
CA SER A 121 8.56 2.18 9.91
C SER A 121 7.39 2.34 8.95
N GLY A 122 6.96 3.57 8.69
CA GLY A 122 5.82 3.84 7.82
C GLY A 122 6.00 5.08 7.00
N GLY A 123 5.10 5.28 6.03
CA GLY A 123 5.15 6.39 5.09
C GLY A 123 4.70 7.74 5.65
N PHE A 124 4.07 7.78 6.84
CA PHE A 124 3.65 9.05 7.45
C PHE A 124 4.80 9.75 8.18
N THR A 125 5.94 9.85 7.51
CA THR A 125 7.16 10.50 7.98
C THR A 125 8.02 10.94 6.79
N LYS A 126 9.08 11.69 7.04
CA LYS A 126 9.99 12.14 5.97
C LYS A 126 10.84 11.01 5.41
N TYR A 127 11.32 10.11 6.25
CA TYR A 127 12.20 9.00 5.86
C TYR A 127 11.69 7.67 6.39
N CYS A 128 11.63 6.67 5.54
CA CYS A 128 11.27 5.31 5.89
C CYS A 128 12.47 4.38 5.65
N LYS A 129 12.72 3.49 6.61
CA LYS A 129 13.73 2.43 6.46
C LYS A 129 13.08 1.16 5.96
N ILE A 130 13.64 0.58 4.91
CA ILE A 130 13.34 -0.77 4.45
C ILE A 130 14.44 -1.68 5.01
N PRO A 131 14.12 -2.53 5.98
CA PRO A 131 15.11 -3.43 6.58
C PRO A 131 15.65 -4.45 5.58
N GLY A 132 16.95 -4.68 5.61
CA GLY A 132 17.60 -5.70 4.78
C GLY A 132 17.08 -7.11 5.04
N GLU A 133 16.61 -7.38 6.25
CA GLU A 133 15.93 -8.63 6.60
C GLU A 133 14.71 -8.89 5.69
N ILE A 134 13.89 -7.88 5.42
CA ILE A 134 12.74 -8.00 4.51
C ILE A 134 13.24 -8.22 3.08
N LEU A 135 14.19 -7.42 2.62
CA LEU A 135 14.71 -7.48 1.25
C LEU A 135 15.40 -8.82 0.94
N SER A 136 16.04 -9.46 1.93
CA SER A 136 16.73 -10.74 1.74
C SER A 136 15.76 -11.90 1.44
N ILE A 137 14.53 -11.83 1.94
CA ILE A 137 13.51 -12.85 1.77
C ILE A 137 12.54 -12.46 0.66
N HIS A 138 12.09 -11.21 0.68
CA HIS A 138 11.12 -10.67 -0.26
C HIS A 138 11.74 -9.54 -1.06
N LYS A 139 12.42 -9.90 -2.15
CA LYS A 139 13.14 -8.95 -3.02
C LYS A 139 12.23 -7.87 -3.62
N HIS A 140 10.93 -8.15 -3.71
CA HIS A 140 9.91 -7.24 -4.22
C HIS A 140 9.18 -6.46 -3.13
N ALA A 141 9.78 -6.30 -1.94
CA ALA A 141 9.26 -5.40 -0.90
C ALA A 141 9.23 -3.93 -1.35
N ILE A 142 10.02 -3.60 -2.35
CA ILE A 142 9.95 -2.33 -3.08
C ILE A 142 10.06 -2.59 -4.59
N TRP A 143 9.41 -1.71 -5.37
CA TRP A 143 9.40 -1.75 -6.83
C TRP A 143 9.87 -0.41 -7.38
N GLU A 144 10.61 -0.43 -8.49
CA GLU A 144 10.97 0.77 -9.22
C GLU A 144 9.74 1.37 -9.90
N ILE A 145 9.58 2.70 -9.78
CA ILE A 145 8.48 3.45 -10.40
C ILE A 145 8.91 3.87 -11.81
N PRO A 146 8.17 3.50 -12.87
CA PRO A 146 8.42 3.99 -14.23
C PRO A 146 8.40 5.52 -14.31
N GLU A 147 9.14 6.08 -15.27
CA GLU A 147 9.29 7.55 -15.40
C GLU A 147 7.95 8.27 -15.65
N ASN A 148 7.02 7.62 -16.33
CA ASN A 148 5.70 8.16 -16.66
C ASN A 148 4.67 8.07 -15.53
N ILE A 149 5.01 7.48 -14.38
CA ILE A 149 4.13 7.38 -13.21
C ILE A 149 4.61 8.35 -12.13
N SER A 150 3.73 9.18 -11.60
CA SER A 150 4.04 10.11 -10.49
C SER A 150 4.22 9.37 -9.17
N TYR A 151 4.76 10.05 -8.15
CA TYR A 151 4.82 9.48 -6.81
C TYR A 151 3.43 9.29 -6.20
N GLU A 152 2.51 10.20 -6.47
CA GLU A 152 1.13 10.16 -6.00
C GLU A 152 0.38 8.95 -6.56
N GLU A 153 0.51 8.72 -7.88
CA GLU A 153 -0.08 7.54 -8.53
C GLU A 153 0.53 6.24 -7.99
N ALA A 154 1.85 6.20 -7.82
CA ALA A 154 2.53 5.04 -7.26
C ALA A 154 2.14 4.76 -5.80
N ALA A 155 1.90 5.79 -4.98
CA ALA A 155 1.53 5.61 -3.59
C ALA A 155 0.23 4.83 -3.39
N VAL A 156 -0.69 4.87 -4.37
CA VAL A 156 -1.96 4.12 -4.33
C VAL A 156 -1.89 2.74 -5.00
N LEU A 157 -0.68 2.23 -5.26
CA LEU A 157 -0.49 0.92 -5.89
C LEU A 157 -1.10 -0.23 -5.05
N ASP A 158 -1.02 -0.16 -3.72
CA ASP A 158 -1.56 -1.20 -2.84
C ASP A 158 -3.06 -1.42 -3.04
N PRO A 159 -3.95 -0.43 -2.95
CA PRO A 159 -5.36 -0.62 -3.23
C PRO A 159 -5.64 -1.02 -4.69
N ILE A 160 -4.85 -0.56 -5.67
CA ILE A 160 -4.96 -0.99 -7.07
C ILE A 160 -4.66 -2.48 -7.19
N CYS A 161 -3.55 -2.95 -6.59
CA CYS A 161 -3.17 -4.37 -6.61
C CYS A 161 -4.20 -5.26 -5.92
N ASN A 162 -4.79 -4.80 -4.81
CA ASN A 162 -5.86 -5.52 -4.12
C ASN A 162 -7.11 -5.66 -4.99
N ALA A 163 -7.53 -4.59 -5.67
CA ALA A 163 -8.64 -4.62 -6.62
C ALA A 163 -8.32 -5.53 -7.82
N TYR A 164 -7.12 -5.44 -8.40
CA TYR A 164 -6.67 -6.30 -9.48
C TYR A 164 -6.68 -7.78 -9.08
N LYS A 165 -6.14 -8.11 -7.92
CA LYS A 165 -6.15 -9.48 -7.38
C LYS A 165 -7.56 -10.02 -7.23
N ALA A 166 -8.50 -9.20 -6.74
CA ALA A 166 -9.89 -9.59 -6.59
C ALA A 166 -10.55 -9.85 -7.96
N ILE A 167 -10.45 -8.92 -8.89
CA ILE A 167 -11.14 -8.96 -10.19
C ILE A 167 -10.44 -9.92 -11.16
N ALA A 168 -9.13 -9.74 -11.39
CA ALA A 168 -8.43 -10.47 -12.44
C ALA A 168 -8.00 -11.88 -12.04
N GLN A 169 -7.62 -12.08 -10.77
CA GLN A 169 -7.06 -13.36 -10.33
C GLN A 169 -8.06 -14.24 -9.60
N ARG A 170 -8.88 -13.68 -8.72
CA ARG A 170 -9.74 -14.45 -7.82
C ARG A 170 -11.15 -14.66 -8.34
N SER A 171 -11.74 -13.70 -9.03
CA SER A 171 -13.12 -13.79 -9.49
C SER A 171 -13.32 -14.77 -10.66
N LYS A 172 -12.26 -15.16 -11.36
CA LYS A 172 -12.31 -15.93 -12.62
C LYS A 172 -13.21 -15.27 -13.69
N PHE A 173 -13.33 -13.95 -13.61
CA PHE A 173 -14.12 -13.15 -14.53
C PHE A 173 -13.61 -13.31 -15.97
N LEU A 174 -14.54 -13.36 -16.92
CA LEU A 174 -14.26 -13.41 -18.35
C LEU A 174 -14.74 -12.10 -19.01
N PRO A 175 -14.03 -11.62 -20.05
CA PRO A 175 -14.45 -10.45 -20.80
C PRO A 175 -15.90 -10.55 -21.29
N GLY A 176 -16.64 -9.44 -21.24
CA GLY A 176 -18.05 -9.38 -21.63
C GLY A 176 -19.06 -9.77 -20.57
N GLN A 177 -18.63 -10.29 -19.42
CA GLN A 177 -19.53 -10.57 -18.30
C GLN A 177 -19.94 -9.30 -17.57
N ASN A 178 -21.06 -9.39 -16.84
CA ASN A 178 -21.53 -8.32 -15.97
C ASN A 178 -20.87 -8.44 -14.59
N ILE A 179 -20.42 -7.31 -14.05
CA ILE A 179 -19.90 -7.21 -12.67
C ILE A 179 -20.72 -6.17 -11.91
N VAL A 180 -21.07 -6.51 -10.68
CA VAL A 180 -21.68 -5.56 -9.73
C VAL A 180 -20.66 -5.24 -8.65
N VAL A 181 -20.40 -3.96 -8.45
CA VAL A 181 -19.47 -3.44 -7.42
C VAL A 181 -20.29 -2.72 -6.36
N PHE A 182 -20.28 -3.24 -5.15
CA PHE A 182 -20.92 -2.63 -3.98
C PHE A 182 -19.90 -1.78 -3.21
N GLY A 183 -20.19 -0.49 -3.09
CA GLY A 183 -19.30 0.49 -2.48
C GLY A 183 -18.33 1.08 -3.47
N THR A 184 -18.32 2.41 -3.57
CA THR A 184 -17.53 3.19 -4.51
C THR A 184 -16.42 4.02 -3.83
N GLY A 185 -15.91 3.51 -2.70
CA GLY A 185 -14.66 3.99 -2.11
C GLY A 185 -13.44 3.63 -2.98
N PRO A 186 -12.21 3.91 -2.53
CA PRO A 186 -10.99 3.69 -3.34
C PRO A 186 -10.89 2.30 -3.97
N LEU A 187 -11.13 1.23 -3.20
CA LEU A 187 -11.13 -0.14 -3.73
C LEU A 187 -12.21 -0.37 -4.77
N GLY A 188 -13.42 0.18 -4.56
CA GLY A 188 -14.53 0.09 -5.52
C GLY A 188 -14.20 0.83 -6.82
N LEU A 189 -13.65 2.04 -6.72
CA LEU A 189 -13.20 2.83 -7.88
C LEU A 189 -12.20 2.04 -8.72
N PHE A 190 -11.13 1.51 -8.12
CA PHE A 190 -10.14 0.70 -8.84
C PHE A 190 -10.75 -0.59 -9.38
N SER A 191 -11.67 -1.23 -8.66
CA SER A 191 -12.37 -2.43 -9.16
C SER A 191 -13.20 -2.13 -10.40
N VAL A 192 -13.91 -1.00 -10.44
CA VAL A 192 -14.66 -0.55 -11.62
C VAL A 192 -13.72 -0.31 -12.80
N GLN A 193 -12.63 0.43 -12.60
CA GLN A 193 -11.65 0.73 -13.66
C GLN A 193 -11.03 -0.55 -14.22
N ILE A 194 -10.56 -1.46 -13.36
CA ILE A 194 -9.94 -2.73 -13.78
C ILE A 194 -10.96 -3.59 -14.51
N ALA A 195 -12.18 -3.73 -14.00
CA ALA A 195 -13.23 -4.50 -14.64
C ALA A 195 -13.57 -3.94 -16.04
N LYS A 196 -13.61 -2.60 -16.19
CA LYS A 196 -13.83 -1.93 -17.49
C LYS A 196 -12.69 -2.21 -18.46
N ILE A 197 -11.43 -2.06 -18.05
CA ILE A 197 -10.25 -2.40 -18.87
C ILE A 197 -10.31 -3.86 -19.32
N MET A 198 -10.81 -4.76 -18.49
CA MET A 198 -11.00 -6.17 -18.83
C MET A 198 -12.27 -6.47 -19.67
N GLY A 199 -12.99 -5.44 -20.10
CA GLY A 199 -14.16 -5.60 -20.97
C GLY A 199 -15.47 -5.95 -20.27
N ALA A 200 -15.59 -5.68 -18.95
CA ALA A 200 -16.85 -5.91 -18.22
C ALA A 200 -17.90 -4.86 -18.53
N LYS A 201 -19.17 -5.27 -18.40
CA LYS A 201 -20.28 -4.36 -18.13
C LYS A 201 -20.41 -4.18 -16.62
N VAL A 202 -20.10 -2.98 -16.12
CA VAL A 202 -20.03 -2.73 -14.66
C VAL A 202 -21.28 -1.99 -14.19
N ILE A 203 -21.86 -2.47 -13.09
CA ILE A 203 -22.88 -1.77 -12.31
C ILE A 203 -22.24 -1.42 -10.96
N ALA A 204 -22.12 -0.14 -10.66
CA ALA A 204 -21.62 0.33 -9.39
C ALA A 204 -22.77 0.82 -8.50
N LEU A 205 -22.74 0.44 -7.23
CA LEU A 205 -23.76 0.79 -6.24
C LEU A 205 -23.09 1.42 -5.01
N ASP A 206 -23.57 2.57 -4.59
CA ASP A 206 -23.19 3.22 -3.32
C ASP A 206 -24.41 3.93 -2.74
N ILE A 207 -24.36 4.25 -1.46
CA ILE A 207 -25.36 5.05 -0.77
C ILE A 207 -25.10 6.56 -0.92
N ASN A 208 -24.02 6.95 -1.58
CA ASN A 208 -23.57 8.32 -1.77
C ASN A 208 -23.52 8.66 -3.27
N ASP A 209 -24.42 9.49 -3.73
CA ASP A 209 -24.55 9.90 -5.13
C ASP A 209 -23.31 10.64 -5.66
N GLU A 210 -22.64 11.45 -4.82
CA GLU A 210 -21.42 12.14 -5.23
C GLU A 210 -20.29 11.18 -5.60
N LYS A 211 -20.12 10.09 -4.83
CA LYS A 211 -19.15 9.03 -5.15
C LYS A 211 -19.53 8.28 -6.43
N LEU A 212 -20.80 8.04 -6.69
CA LEU A 212 -21.27 7.43 -7.93
C LEU A 212 -20.95 8.31 -9.13
N ASN A 213 -21.14 9.62 -9.03
CA ASN A 213 -20.76 10.56 -10.08
C ASN A 213 -19.26 10.59 -10.34
N GLN A 214 -18.42 10.59 -9.28
CA GLN A 214 -16.97 10.54 -9.42
C GLN A 214 -16.50 9.27 -10.15
N ILE A 215 -17.09 8.11 -9.85
CA ILE A 215 -16.79 6.86 -10.55
C ILE A 215 -17.24 6.92 -12.01
N TYR A 216 -18.41 7.45 -12.28
CA TYR A 216 -18.90 7.59 -13.64
C TYR A 216 -17.95 8.44 -14.49
N GLU A 217 -17.52 9.58 -13.98
CA GLU A 217 -16.54 10.45 -14.64
C GLU A 217 -15.18 9.77 -14.84
N ALA A 218 -14.68 9.07 -13.82
CA ALA A 218 -13.39 8.38 -13.89
C ALA A 218 -13.40 7.17 -14.85
N ALA A 219 -14.57 6.58 -15.11
CA ALA A 219 -14.71 5.42 -16.00
C ALA A 219 -14.96 5.81 -17.48
N GLN A 220 -15.37 7.04 -17.77
CA GLN A 220 -15.70 7.51 -19.13
C GLN A 220 -14.51 7.43 -20.11
N PRO A 221 -13.29 7.89 -19.76
CA PRO A 221 -12.15 7.82 -20.69
C PRO A 221 -11.83 6.38 -21.12
N ILE A 222 -11.96 5.42 -20.18
CA ILE A 222 -11.69 4.00 -20.43
C ILE A 222 -12.76 3.41 -21.40
N ALA A 223 -14.02 3.84 -21.27
CA ALA A 223 -15.09 3.39 -22.15
C ALA A 223 -14.91 3.91 -23.58
N ALA A 224 -14.37 5.11 -23.78
CA ALA A 224 -14.12 5.68 -25.09
C ALA A 224 -12.99 4.97 -25.85
N GLU A 225 -11.94 4.55 -25.15
CA GLU A 225 -10.81 3.82 -25.73
C GLU A 225 -11.13 2.37 -26.11
N VAL A 226 -12.15 1.77 -25.49
CA VAL A 226 -12.55 0.36 -25.76
C VAL A 226 -13.59 0.24 -26.89
N ILE A 227 -14.18 1.34 -27.31
CA ILE A 227 -15.24 1.38 -28.36
C ILE A 227 -14.66 1.78 -29.73
N GLU A 228 -13.44 2.32 -29.82
CA GLU A 228 -12.71 2.57 -31.05
C GLU A 228 -11.87 1.35 -31.48
#